data_5e2157817012b3702f937d2028662b79
#
_entry.id   5e2157817012b3702f937d2028662b79
#
_cell.length_a   1.000
_cell.length_b   1.000
_cell.length_c   1.000
_cell.angle_alpha   90.00
_cell.angle_beta   90.00
_cell.angle_gamma   90.00
#
_symmetry.space_group_name_H-M   'P 1'
#
loop_
_entity.id
_entity.type
_entity.pdbx_description
1 polymer ?
#
loop_
_entity_poly.entity_id
_entity_poly.type
_entity_poly.pdbx_seq_one_letter_code
_entity_poly.pdbx_strand_id
1 'polypeptide(L)'
;MMAVCIFMMSITASAITINKAMLDHNGEVTLFDGDKIQDAIDAASDGDVIYLTLGSFKPFNVTKKITIRGTGETSIIDGNVTITIPGLPKLTSPVMEALAVSGTVSVEAQVDDMIVRKCKIANFSVNAQVDGAVLDRCFITNSLTLSSFIKGMTVVNTKLNYVNALSGATQNTTFVNCNIYQLYPNYFSGTIINSIIYFSNNGNIMSTVLLNTLYNNYNHVSLGSSSVSQNCYRNNFSLSSTCECSMNASTLQSNGYLGTDGTVVGIDGGDTPFTLVPSVPKVTSSDLQLDNEKKELNVTLTVSPQ
;
A
#
# COMPACT_ATOMS: atom_id res chain seq x y z
N MET A 1 -64.07 20.97 21.84
CA MET A 1 -62.71 20.54 22.18
C MET A 1 -62.17 19.75 21.00
N MET A 2 -61.38 20.39 20.15
CA MET A 2 -60.93 19.83 18.87
C MET A 2 -59.48 19.32 19.06
N ALA A 3 -59.29 17.99 19.00
CA ALA A 3 -57.97 17.38 19.13
C ALA A 3 -57.20 17.52 17.81
N VAL A 4 -56.11 18.27 17.84
CA VAL A 4 -55.14 18.36 16.73
C VAL A 4 -54.17 17.19 16.86
N CYS A 5 -54.32 16.17 15.99
CA CYS A 5 -53.31 15.13 15.83
C CYS A 5 -52.13 15.68 15.02
N ILE A 6 -51.02 15.95 15.68
CA ILE A 6 -49.74 16.24 15.01
C ILE A 6 -49.14 14.91 14.59
N PHE A 7 -49.17 14.65 13.28
CA PHE A 7 -48.41 13.52 12.69
C PHE A 7 -46.96 13.94 12.58
N MET A 8 -46.11 13.45 13.50
CA MET A 8 -44.64 13.52 13.35
C MET A 8 -44.19 12.46 12.32
N MET A 9 -43.99 12.90 11.10
CA MET A 9 -43.20 12.09 10.14
C MET A 9 -41.75 12.13 10.56
N SER A 10 -41.24 11.03 11.08
CA SER A 10 -39.79 10.79 11.25
C SER A 10 -39.17 10.54 9.87
N ILE A 11 -38.53 11.56 9.31
CA ILE A 11 -37.69 11.39 8.13
C ILE A 11 -36.41 10.68 8.61
N THR A 12 -36.31 9.37 8.41
CA THR A 12 -35.02 8.66 8.53
C THR A 12 -34.17 9.07 7.34
N ALA A 13 -33.23 9.99 7.56
CA ALA A 13 -32.19 10.27 6.60
C ALA A 13 -31.26 9.04 6.54
N SER A 14 -31.46 8.16 5.56
CA SER A 14 -30.45 7.17 5.20
C SER A 14 -29.26 7.95 4.66
N ALA A 15 -28.12 7.84 5.32
CA ALA A 15 -26.87 8.34 4.75
C ALA A 15 -26.60 7.57 3.45
N ILE A 16 -26.84 8.20 2.32
CA ILE A 16 -26.45 7.66 1.01
C ILE A 16 -24.93 7.78 0.98
N THR A 17 -24.24 6.66 1.12
CA THR A 17 -22.80 6.61 0.89
C THR A 17 -22.58 6.80 -0.60
N ILE A 18 -22.24 8.01 -1.00
CA ILE A 18 -21.98 8.35 -2.40
C ILE A 18 -20.51 8.07 -2.67
N ASN A 19 -20.18 6.83 -3.09
CA ASN A 19 -18.87 6.53 -3.62
C ASN A 19 -18.79 7.06 -5.06
N LYS A 20 -17.78 7.89 -5.33
CA LYS A 20 -17.53 8.52 -6.64
C LYS A 20 -16.08 8.30 -7.05
N ALA A 21 -15.88 8.05 -8.34
CA ALA A 21 -14.60 8.17 -9.00
C ALA A 21 -14.58 9.51 -9.75
N MET A 22 -13.56 10.31 -9.47
CA MET A 22 -13.38 11.65 -10.04
C MET A 22 -12.17 11.62 -10.96
N LEU A 23 -12.39 11.63 -12.26
CA LEU A 23 -11.34 11.74 -13.26
C LEU A 23 -10.92 13.21 -13.39
N ASP A 24 -9.68 13.48 -13.09
CA ASP A 24 -9.02 14.77 -13.31
C ASP A 24 -8.15 14.68 -14.56
N HIS A 25 -8.58 15.39 -15.61
CA HIS A 25 -7.86 15.57 -16.85
C HIS A 25 -7.44 17.03 -16.99
N ASN A 26 -6.17 17.36 -16.67
CA ASN A 26 -5.62 18.73 -16.75
C ASN A 26 -6.42 19.78 -15.98
N GLY A 27 -7.01 19.41 -14.84
CA GLY A 27 -7.83 20.29 -14.00
C GLY A 27 -9.33 20.29 -14.34
N GLU A 28 -9.73 19.59 -15.39
CA GLU A 28 -11.15 19.33 -15.67
C GLU A 28 -11.59 18.03 -14.99
N VAL A 29 -12.61 18.12 -14.12
CA VAL A 29 -13.08 16.99 -13.33
C VAL A 29 -14.37 16.41 -13.87
N THR A 30 -14.36 15.12 -14.20
CA THR A 30 -15.53 14.33 -14.57
C THR A 30 -15.88 13.34 -13.47
N LEU A 31 -17.15 13.27 -13.08
CA LEU A 31 -17.64 12.39 -12.02
C LEU A 31 -18.25 11.11 -12.59
N PHE A 32 -17.84 9.98 -12.00
CA PHE A 32 -18.41 8.64 -12.27
C PHE A 32 -18.95 8.04 -10.98
N ASP A 33 -19.98 7.23 -11.06
CA ASP A 33 -20.47 6.44 -9.92
C ASP A 33 -19.45 5.37 -9.53
N GLY A 34 -19.45 4.94 -8.27
CA GLY A 34 -18.43 4.00 -7.78
C GLY A 34 -18.46 2.63 -8.44
N ASP A 35 -19.60 2.21 -9.03
CA ASP A 35 -19.71 0.99 -9.85
C ASP A 35 -19.20 1.19 -11.29
N LYS A 36 -18.88 2.44 -11.68
CA LYS A 36 -18.39 2.87 -13.00
C LYS A 36 -16.93 3.28 -13.01
N ILE A 37 -16.13 2.78 -12.09
CA ILE A 37 -14.70 3.09 -12.02
C ILE A 37 -13.97 2.67 -13.32
N GLN A 38 -14.38 1.58 -13.97
CA GLN A 38 -13.80 1.17 -15.25
C GLN A 38 -14.09 2.19 -16.34
N ASP A 39 -15.31 2.75 -16.38
CA ASP A 39 -15.68 3.79 -17.35
C ASP A 39 -14.81 5.05 -17.16
N ALA A 40 -14.43 5.40 -15.91
CA ALA A 40 -13.49 6.47 -15.62
C ALA A 40 -12.09 6.16 -16.15
N ILE A 41 -11.60 4.93 -15.98
CA ILE A 41 -10.30 4.48 -16.51
C ILE A 41 -10.32 4.51 -18.05
N ASP A 42 -11.40 4.06 -18.66
CA ASP A 42 -11.54 4.01 -20.12
C ASP A 42 -11.63 5.43 -20.72
N ALA A 43 -12.19 6.39 -20.02
CA ALA A 43 -12.26 7.81 -20.40
C ALA A 43 -10.93 8.56 -20.18
N ALA A 44 -10.07 8.10 -19.27
CA ALA A 44 -8.82 8.75 -18.91
C ALA A 44 -7.81 8.75 -20.08
N SER A 45 -6.85 9.66 -20.01
CA SER A 45 -5.64 9.71 -20.85
C SER A 45 -4.40 9.40 -20.01
N ASP A 46 -3.29 9.05 -20.64
CA ASP A 46 -2.01 8.87 -19.95
C ASP A 46 -1.65 10.16 -19.18
N GLY A 47 -1.30 10.02 -17.91
CA GLY A 47 -0.97 11.11 -16.99
C GLY A 47 -2.12 11.59 -16.11
N ASP A 48 -3.36 11.19 -16.38
CA ASP A 48 -4.51 11.58 -15.58
C ASP A 48 -4.52 10.95 -14.19
N VAL A 49 -5.32 11.55 -13.30
CA VAL A 49 -5.54 11.07 -11.94
C VAL A 49 -7.02 10.77 -11.73
N ILE A 50 -7.31 9.60 -11.18
CA ILE A 50 -8.65 9.24 -10.73
C ILE A 50 -8.67 9.24 -9.20
N TYR A 51 -9.42 10.15 -8.61
CA TYR A 51 -9.61 10.23 -7.17
C TYR A 51 -10.83 9.41 -6.77
N LEU A 52 -10.67 8.57 -5.76
CA LEU A 52 -11.76 7.79 -5.19
C LEU A 52 -12.18 8.40 -3.85
N THR A 53 -13.47 8.64 -3.68
CA THR A 53 -14.03 8.99 -2.38
C THR A 53 -13.99 7.79 -1.43
N LEU A 54 -14.43 7.97 -0.19
CA LEU A 54 -14.70 6.84 0.69
C LEU A 54 -15.81 5.94 0.11
N GLY A 55 -15.76 4.64 0.36
CA GLY A 55 -16.76 3.67 -0.07
C GLY A 55 -16.18 2.47 -0.79
N SER A 56 -17.05 1.61 -1.31
CA SER A 56 -16.68 0.39 -2.03
C SER A 56 -16.81 0.59 -3.53
N PHE A 57 -15.80 0.15 -4.27
CA PHE A 57 -15.69 0.23 -5.72
C PHE A 57 -15.59 -1.16 -6.32
N LYS A 58 -16.02 -1.31 -7.57
CA LYS A 58 -15.92 -2.58 -8.30
C LYS A 58 -14.47 -2.91 -8.68
N PRO A 59 -14.15 -4.19 -8.93
CA PRO A 59 -12.88 -4.58 -9.57
C PRO A 59 -12.68 -3.85 -10.89
N PHE A 60 -11.40 -3.58 -11.23
CA PHE A 60 -11.07 -2.89 -12.46
C PHE A 60 -9.74 -3.34 -13.05
N ASN A 61 -9.51 -2.96 -14.31
CA ASN A 61 -8.29 -3.18 -15.03
C ASN A 61 -7.63 -1.84 -15.39
N VAL A 62 -6.38 -1.66 -14.97
CA VAL A 62 -5.57 -0.48 -15.31
C VAL A 62 -4.89 -0.73 -16.66
N THR A 63 -5.38 -0.03 -17.68
CA THR A 63 -4.92 -0.17 -19.07
C THR A 63 -4.13 1.04 -19.59
N LYS A 64 -3.95 2.06 -18.75
CA LYS A 64 -3.32 3.34 -19.09
C LYS A 64 -2.33 3.78 -18.00
N LYS A 65 -1.43 4.70 -18.33
CA LYS A 65 -0.46 5.29 -17.40
C LYS A 65 -1.13 6.37 -16.54
N ILE A 66 -2.00 5.96 -15.65
CA ILE A 66 -2.79 6.85 -14.77
C ILE A 66 -2.48 6.56 -13.32
N THR A 67 -2.85 7.50 -12.44
CA THR A 67 -2.83 7.31 -11.00
C THR A 67 -4.25 7.12 -10.47
N ILE A 68 -4.49 6.05 -9.71
CA ILE A 68 -5.73 5.86 -8.96
C ILE A 68 -5.44 6.14 -7.48
N ARG A 69 -6.04 7.18 -6.95
CA ARG A 69 -5.79 7.68 -5.59
C ARG A 69 -7.04 7.64 -4.74
N GLY A 70 -6.98 6.96 -3.62
CA GLY A 70 -8.05 6.88 -2.63
C GLY A 70 -7.86 7.82 -1.44
N THR A 71 -8.70 7.63 -0.44
CA THR A 71 -8.72 8.34 0.85
C THR A 71 -8.17 7.45 1.99
N GLY A 72 -7.31 6.51 1.68
CA GLY A 72 -6.79 5.52 2.62
C GLY A 72 -7.60 4.22 2.59
N GLU A 73 -7.62 3.50 3.72
CA GLU A 73 -8.31 2.21 3.84
C GLU A 73 -9.83 2.28 3.66
N THR A 74 -10.40 3.48 3.61
CA THR A 74 -11.84 3.73 3.41
C THR A 74 -12.26 3.78 1.95
N SER A 75 -11.32 3.89 0.99
CA SER A 75 -11.57 3.68 -0.43
C SER A 75 -11.25 2.22 -0.77
N ILE A 76 -12.28 1.37 -0.82
CA ILE A 76 -12.14 -0.09 -0.89
C ILE A 76 -12.49 -0.58 -2.29
N ILE A 77 -11.56 -1.23 -2.95
CA ILE A 77 -11.84 -2.02 -4.16
C ILE A 77 -12.28 -3.40 -3.70
N ASP A 78 -13.56 -3.72 -3.94
CA ASP A 78 -14.14 -5.00 -3.54
C ASP A 78 -13.90 -6.06 -4.61
N GLY A 79 -12.72 -6.64 -4.57
CA GLY A 79 -12.24 -7.68 -5.48
C GLY A 79 -10.85 -7.38 -6.05
N ASN A 80 -10.61 -7.80 -7.29
CA ASN A 80 -9.30 -7.78 -7.89
C ASN A 80 -9.02 -6.49 -8.68
N VAL A 81 -7.74 -6.14 -8.77
CA VAL A 81 -7.22 -5.13 -9.69
C VAL A 81 -6.21 -5.81 -10.62
N THR A 82 -6.37 -5.63 -11.91
CA THR A 82 -5.43 -6.13 -12.90
C THR A 82 -4.68 -4.96 -13.55
N ILE A 83 -3.37 -5.07 -13.73
CA ILE A 83 -2.54 -4.05 -14.37
C ILE A 83 -2.07 -4.62 -15.71
N THR A 84 -2.60 -4.07 -16.82
CA THR A 84 -2.34 -4.54 -18.20
C THR A 84 -2.00 -3.38 -19.13
N ILE A 85 -1.19 -2.43 -18.66
CA ILE A 85 -0.82 -1.25 -19.46
C ILE A 85 0.00 -1.71 -20.69
N PRO A 86 -0.46 -1.45 -21.92
CA PRO A 86 0.21 -1.93 -23.13
C PRO A 86 1.45 -1.10 -23.46
N GLY A 87 2.33 -1.65 -24.32
CA GLY A 87 3.41 -0.91 -24.96
C GLY A 87 4.68 -0.73 -24.14
N LEU A 88 4.95 -1.60 -23.17
CA LEU A 88 6.16 -1.56 -22.31
C LEU A 88 6.32 -0.19 -21.61
N PRO A 89 5.34 0.27 -20.85
CA PRO A 89 5.38 1.61 -20.30
C PRO A 89 6.42 1.75 -19.21
N LYS A 90 7.15 2.86 -19.23
CA LYS A 90 7.87 3.37 -18.06
C LYS A 90 6.96 4.36 -17.33
N LEU A 91 6.75 4.13 -16.02
CA LEU A 91 5.86 4.94 -15.23
C LEU A 91 6.64 6.01 -14.46
N THR A 92 6.04 7.18 -14.30
CA THR A 92 6.64 8.31 -13.56
C THR A 92 5.83 8.70 -12.33
N SER A 93 4.67 8.09 -12.15
CA SER A 93 3.74 8.35 -11.06
C SER A 93 3.22 7.03 -10.47
N PRO A 94 2.75 7.01 -9.23
CA PRO A 94 2.11 5.84 -8.64
C PRO A 94 0.92 5.37 -9.47
N VAL A 95 0.82 4.06 -9.74
CA VAL A 95 -0.38 3.46 -10.37
C VAL A 95 -1.54 3.46 -9.38
N MET A 96 -1.24 3.14 -8.12
CA MET A 96 -2.22 3.14 -7.03
C MET A 96 -1.64 3.80 -5.79
N GLU A 97 -2.44 4.64 -5.14
CA GLU A 97 -2.05 5.31 -3.90
C GLU A 97 -3.21 5.42 -2.93
N ALA A 98 -2.96 5.11 -1.66
CA ALA A 98 -3.86 5.35 -0.53
C ALA A 98 -5.27 4.75 -0.71
N LEU A 99 -5.34 3.45 -0.97
CA LEU A 99 -6.59 2.71 -1.09
C LEU A 99 -6.45 1.28 -0.56
N ALA A 100 -7.57 0.60 -0.36
CA ALA A 100 -7.60 -0.81 0.01
C ALA A 100 -8.10 -1.68 -1.16
N VAL A 101 -7.52 -2.88 -1.32
CA VAL A 101 -7.95 -3.91 -2.27
C VAL A 101 -8.23 -5.19 -1.49
N SER A 102 -9.49 -5.63 -1.49
CA SER A 102 -9.91 -6.84 -0.76
C SER A 102 -9.45 -8.14 -1.43
N GLY A 103 -9.15 -8.08 -2.72
CA GLY A 103 -8.69 -9.19 -3.54
C GLY A 103 -7.20 -9.12 -3.90
N THR A 104 -6.89 -9.55 -5.11
CA THR A 104 -5.53 -9.60 -5.65
C THR A 104 -5.26 -8.39 -6.55
N VAL A 105 -4.13 -7.74 -6.35
CA VAL A 105 -3.53 -6.88 -7.37
C VAL A 105 -2.56 -7.73 -8.19
N SER A 106 -2.84 -7.89 -9.48
CA SER A 106 -2.01 -8.69 -10.38
C SER A 106 -1.44 -7.85 -11.52
N VAL A 107 -0.14 -8.00 -11.77
CA VAL A 107 0.55 -7.37 -12.91
C VAL A 107 0.65 -8.40 -14.02
N GLU A 108 -0.12 -8.21 -15.10
CA GLU A 108 -0.29 -9.17 -16.20
C GLU A 108 0.37 -8.72 -17.50
N ALA A 109 0.89 -7.49 -17.56
CA ALA A 109 1.66 -6.98 -18.68
C ALA A 109 2.97 -6.39 -18.22
N GLN A 110 3.97 -6.36 -19.09
CA GLN A 110 5.27 -5.77 -18.78
C GLN A 110 5.12 -4.28 -18.47
N VAL A 111 5.70 -3.87 -17.34
CA VAL A 111 5.70 -2.47 -16.88
C VAL A 111 6.97 -2.17 -16.11
N ASP A 112 7.59 -1.00 -16.40
CA ASP A 112 8.79 -0.54 -15.71
C ASP A 112 8.47 0.62 -14.76
N ASP A 113 9.25 0.73 -13.67
CA ASP A 113 9.17 1.77 -12.64
C ASP A 113 7.76 1.92 -11.99
N MET A 114 7.03 0.81 -11.90
CA MET A 114 5.71 0.80 -11.28
C MET A 114 5.79 1.12 -9.79
N ILE A 115 4.94 2.04 -9.30
CA ILE A 115 4.86 2.39 -7.88
C ILE A 115 3.45 2.10 -7.36
N VAL A 116 3.37 1.38 -6.24
CA VAL A 116 2.17 1.21 -5.43
C VAL A 116 2.49 1.73 -4.03
N ARG A 117 1.70 2.70 -3.55
CA ARG A 117 2.04 3.43 -2.33
C ARG A 117 0.88 3.50 -1.36
N LYS A 118 1.17 3.31 -0.07
CA LYS A 118 0.20 3.47 1.04
C LYS A 118 -1.10 2.67 0.83
N CYS A 119 -1.01 1.51 0.20
CA CYS A 119 -2.15 0.66 -0.08
C CYS A 119 -2.21 -0.52 0.89
N LYS A 120 -3.44 -0.90 1.27
CA LYS A 120 -3.72 -2.15 1.97
C LYS A 120 -4.26 -3.16 0.98
N ILE A 121 -3.54 -4.25 0.73
CA ILE A 121 -3.84 -5.19 -0.34
C ILE A 121 -3.85 -6.60 0.23
N ALA A 122 -4.87 -7.40 -0.12
CA ALA A 122 -4.88 -8.78 0.33
C ALA A 122 -3.75 -9.58 -0.30
N ASN A 123 -3.69 -9.65 -1.62
CA ASN A 123 -2.61 -10.34 -2.33
C ASN A 123 -2.01 -9.44 -3.41
N PHE A 124 -0.69 -9.54 -3.59
CA PHE A 124 0.01 -8.88 -4.69
C PHE A 124 0.81 -9.91 -5.49
N SER A 125 0.59 -9.98 -6.78
CA SER A 125 1.19 -10.96 -7.67
C SER A 125 1.79 -10.31 -8.92
N VAL A 126 2.99 -10.73 -9.30
CA VAL A 126 3.66 -10.28 -10.52
C VAL A 126 3.74 -11.46 -11.49
N ASN A 127 2.95 -11.41 -12.55
CA ASN A 127 2.82 -12.47 -13.54
C ASN A 127 3.48 -12.12 -14.90
N ALA A 128 3.96 -10.89 -15.05
CA ALA A 128 4.68 -10.42 -16.22
C ALA A 128 6.01 -9.77 -15.83
N GLN A 129 6.85 -9.43 -16.81
CA GLN A 129 8.14 -8.79 -16.53
C GLN A 129 7.92 -7.40 -15.92
N VAL A 130 8.61 -7.15 -14.81
CA VAL A 130 8.60 -5.87 -14.10
C VAL A 130 10.04 -5.49 -13.77
N ASP A 131 10.43 -4.26 -14.08
CA ASP A 131 11.73 -3.69 -13.73
C ASP A 131 11.51 -2.38 -12.97
N GLY A 132 12.28 -2.17 -11.89
CA GLY A 132 12.19 -0.96 -11.07
C GLY A 132 10.91 -0.79 -10.24
N ALA A 133 10.11 -1.84 -10.02
CA ALA A 133 8.87 -1.73 -9.23
C ALA A 133 9.13 -1.36 -7.77
N VAL A 134 8.23 -0.55 -7.20
CA VAL A 134 8.29 -0.13 -5.80
C VAL A 134 6.95 -0.37 -5.10
N LEU A 135 7.00 -1.09 -3.97
CA LEU A 135 5.92 -1.10 -2.97
C LEU A 135 6.37 -0.23 -1.80
N ASP A 136 5.74 0.92 -1.61
CA ASP A 136 6.12 1.90 -0.60
C ASP A 136 5.02 2.06 0.45
N ARG A 137 5.34 1.76 1.71
CA ARG A 137 4.42 1.88 2.86
C ARG A 137 3.09 1.16 2.65
N CYS A 138 3.13 -0.04 2.09
CA CYS A 138 1.96 -0.88 1.87
C CYS A 138 1.75 -1.87 3.03
N PHE A 139 0.56 -2.42 3.10
CA PHE A 139 0.28 -3.59 3.93
C PHE A 139 -0.28 -4.71 3.08
N ILE A 140 0.51 -5.75 2.84
CA ILE A 140 0.06 -6.97 2.17
C ILE A 140 -0.45 -7.93 3.25
N THR A 141 -1.78 -8.04 3.35
CA THR A 141 -2.41 -8.74 4.48
C THR A 141 -2.45 -10.26 4.34
N ASN A 142 -2.24 -10.78 3.13
CA ASN A 142 -2.13 -12.20 2.87
C ASN A 142 -0.80 -12.52 2.19
N SER A 143 -0.65 -12.42 0.87
CA SER A 143 0.61 -12.83 0.23
C SER A 143 1.17 -11.83 -0.79
N LEU A 144 2.48 -11.61 -0.73
CA LEU A 144 3.29 -11.07 -1.82
C LEU A 144 3.90 -12.25 -2.58
N THR A 145 3.48 -12.47 -3.82
CA THR A 145 4.01 -13.54 -4.67
C THR A 145 5.00 -12.97 -5.67
N LEU A 146 6.25 -13.40 -5.55
CA LEU A 146 7.37 -13.00 -6.40
C LEU A 146 7.62 -14.07 -7.46
N SER A 147 7.73 -13.66 -8.72
CA SER A 147 7.99 -14.56 -9.85
C SER A 147 9.37 -14.33 -10.46
N SER A 148 9.79 -15.21 -11.37
CA SER A 148 11.04 -15.09 -12.13
C SER A 148 11.06 -13.92 -13.12
N PHE A 149 9.92 -13.28 -13.32
CA PHE A 149 9.79 -12.14 -14.23
C PHE A 149 10.24 -10.81 -13.62
N ILE A 150 10.55 -10.79 -12.31
CA ILE A 150 11.00 -9.55 -11.65
C ILE A 150 12.47 -9.30 -11.99
N LYS A 151 12.74 -8.17 -12.63
CA LYS A 151 14.08 -7.68 -12.96
C LYS A 151 14.66 -6.76 -11.89
N GLY A 152 13.81 -6.02 -11.20
CA GLY A 152 14.13 -5.15 -10.10
C GLY A 152 12.87 -4.78 -9.34
N MET A 153 12.87 -4.97 -8.03
CA MET A 153 11.77 -4.59 -7.16
C MET A 153 12.29 -4.13 -5.80
N THR A 154 11.78 -3.01 -5.32
CA THR A 154 12.05 -2.53 -3.96
C THR A 154 10.77 -2.51 -3.16
N VAL A 155 10.80 -3.11 -1.99
CA VAL A 155 9.71 -3.06 -1.02
C VAL A 155 10.22 -2.30 0.19
N VAL A 156 9.61 -1.15 0.48
CA VAL A 156 10.11 -0.24 1.51
C VAL A 156 9.03 0.10 2.52
N ASN A 157 9.40 0.16 3.80
CA ASN A 157 8.54 0.49 4.95
C ASN A 157 7.18 -0.23 4.90
N THR A 158 7.17 -1.51 4.52
CA THR A 158 5.96 -2.28 4.19
C THR A 158 5.75 -3.43 5.17
N LYS A 159 4.50 -3.65 5.55
CA LYS A 159 4.06 -4.83 6.32
C LYS A 159 3.74 -5.97 5.38
N LEU A 160 4.31 -7.14 5.62
CA LEU A 160 4.17 -8.33 4.77
C LEU A 160 3.79 -9.54 5.63
N ASN A 161 2.59 -10.07 5.42
CA ASN A 161 2.19 -11.29 6.13
C ASN A 161 2.95 -12.48 5.57
N TYR A 162 2.80 -12.79 4.27
CA TYR A 162 3.56 -13.85 3.62
C TYR A 162 4.34 -13.31 2.43
N VAL A 163 5.61 -13.68 2.33
CA VAL A 163 6.43 -13.47 1.12
C VAL A 163 6.70 -14.84 0.51
N ASN A 164 6.15 -15.08 -0.67
CA ASN A 164 6.25 -16.32 -1.39
C ASN A 164 7.03 -16.11 -2.69
N ALA A 165 8.20 -16.72 -2.80
CA ALA A 165 9.03 -16.68 -3.99
C ALA A 165 8.83 -17.95 -4.80
N LEU A 166 8.44 -17.83 -6.06
CA LEU A 166 8.29 -18.96 -6.97
C LEU A 166 9.66 -19.39 -7.52
N SER A 167 9.74 -20.64 -7.98
CA SER A 167 10.99 -21.23 -8.53
C SER A 167 11.59 -20.34 -9.62
N GLY A 168 12.90 -20.09 -9.52
CA GLY A 168 13.63 -19.22 -10.46
C GLY A 168 13.46 -17.71 -10.22
N ALA A 169 12.78 -17.34 -9.14
CA ALA A 169 12.49 -15.94 -8.82
C ALA A 169 13.60 -15.25 -8.00
N THR A 170 13.70 -13.95 -8.12
CA THR A 170 13.98 -12.94 -7.08
C THR A 170 15.42 -12.51 -6.83
N GLN A 171 16.35 -12.73 -7.72
CA GLN A 171 17.72 -12.23 -7.50
C GLN A 171 17.81 -10.69 -7.34
N ASN A 172 16.80 -9.94 -7.78
CA ASN A 172 16.81 -8.48 -7.81
C ASN A 172 15.69 -7.83 -6.98
N THR A 173 15.22 -8.53 -5.94
CA THR A 173 14.23 -7.94 -5.01
C THR A 173 14.92 -7.50 -3.73
N THR A 174 14.67 -6.24 -3.33
CA THR A 174 15.21 -5.67 -2.08
C THR A 174 14.07 -5.28 -1.15
N PHE A 175 14.15 -5.73 0.09
CA PHE A 175 13.29 -5.30 1.18
C PHE A 175 14.06 -4.35 2.09
N VAL A 176 13.51 -3.18 2.38
CA VAL A 176 14.13 -2.16 3.25
C VAL A 176 13.13 -1.70 4.29
N ASN A 177 13.50 -1.72 5.55
CA ASN A 177 12.65 -1.28 6.66
C ASN A 177 11.27 -1.98 6.67
N CYS A 178 11.23 -3.27 6.41
CA CYS A 178 10.00 -4.05 6.35
C CYS A 178 9.79 -4.91 7.62
N ASN A 179 8.52 -5.17 7.96
CA ASN A 179 8.14 -6.23 8.87
C ASN A 179 7.60 -7.41 8.07
N ILE A 180 8.29 -8.56 8.12
CA ILE A 180 7.96 -9.78 7.38
C ILE A 180 7.53 -10.84 8.39
N TYR A 181 6.22 -11.17 8.43
CA TYR A 181 5.71 -12.19 9.34
C TYR A 181 6.20 -13.57 8.93
N GLN A 182 6.09 -13.94 7.66
CA GLN A 182 6.55 -15.22 7.16
C GLN A 182 7.23 -15.10 5.79
N LEU A 183 8.46 -15.60 5.71
CA LEU A 183 9.22 -15.74 4.47
C LEU A 183 9.28 -17.20 4.08
N TYR A 184 8.90 -17.53 2.84
CA TYR A 184 9.09 -18.83 2.24
C TYR A 184 10.45 -18.86 1.50
N PRO A 185 11.49 -19.46 2.08
CA PRO A 185 12.86 -19.19 1.67
C PRO A 185 13.34 -19.99 0.46
N ASN A 186 12.63 -21.04 0.04
CA ASN A 186 13.16 -22.05 -0.87
C ASN A 186 13.65 -21.48 -2.22
N TYR A 187 13.16 -20.33 -2.64
CA TYR A 187 13.49 -19.69 -3.91
C TYR A 187 13.86 -18.22 -3.77
N PHE A 188 13.85 -17.67 -2.56
CA PHE A 188 14.20 -16.28 -2.35
C PHE A 188 15.71 -16.09 -2.32
N SER A 189 16.24 -15.21 -3.15
CA SER A 189 17.66 -14.90 -3.27
C SER A 189 17.95 -13.40 -3.36
N GLY A 190 17.08 -12.59 -2.76
CA GLY A 190 17.17 -11.13 -2.76
C GLY A 190 17.99 -10.55 -1.61
N THR A 191 17.78 -9.27 -1.35
CA THR A 191 18.42 -8.51 -0.27
C THR A 191 17.37 -8.05 0.74
N ILE A 192 17.68 -8.18 2.04
CA ILE A 192 16.82 -7.70 3.13
C ILE A 192 17.68 -6.80 4.03
N ILE A 193 17.27 -5.54 4.16
CA ILE A 193 18.02 -4.48 4.85
C ILE A 193 17.15 -3.87 5.93
N ASN A 194 17.71 -3.61 7.11
CA ASN A 194 17.06 -2.85 8.19
C ASN A 194 15.65 -3.37 8.55
N SER A 195 15.40 -4.66 8.39
CA SER A 195 14.04 -5.24 8.45
C SER A 195 13.87 -6.16 9.66
N ILE A 196 12.63 -6.58 9.92
CA ILE A 196 12.28 -7.56 10.94
C ILE A 196 11.70 -8.79 10.26
N ILE A 197 12.24 -9.99 10.54
CA ILE A 197 11.74 -11.28 10.05
C ILE A 197 11.32 -12.12 11.25
N TYR A 198 10.04 -12.54 11.29
CA TYR A 198 9.53 -13.31 12.41
C TYR A 198 9.63 -14.83 12.19
N PHE A 199 9.29 -15.31 11.01
CA PHE A 199 9.22 -16.75 10.73
C PHE A 199 9.75 -17.09 9.34
N SER A 200 10.51 -18.19 9.25
CA SER A 200 10.93 -18.80 7.97
C SER A 200 10.33 -20.19 7.89
N ASN A 201 9.51 -20.46 6.90
CA ASN A 201 8.81 -21.75 6.77
C ASN A 201 9.69 -22.76 6.01
N ASN A 202 9.88 -23.93 6.60
CA ASN A 202 10.43 -25.14 5.97
C ASN A 202 11.82 -25.01 5.34
N GLY A 203 12.72 -24.23 5.92
CA GLY A 203 14.11 -24.28 5.44
C GLY A 203 14.95 -23.06 5.78
N ASN A 204 16.18 -23.13 5.34
CA ASN A 204 17.14 -22.05 5.49
C ASN A 204 16.87 -20.95 4.46
N ILE A 205 17.02 -19.71 4.83
CA ILE A 205 17.07 -18.59 3.89
C ILE A 205 18.35 -18.76 3.07
N MET A 206 18.21 -19.13 1.80
CA MET A 206 19.31 -19.47 0.91
C MET A 206 19.65 -18.30 -0.01
N SER A 207 20.95 -18.11 -0.28
CA SER A 207 21.45 -17.12 -1.27
C SER A 207 20.96 -15.69 -1.06
N THR A 208 20.64 -15.33 0.19
CA THR A 208 20.08 -14.02 0.56
C THR A 208 21.12 -13.17 1.25
N VAL A 209 21.13 -11.87 0.96
CA VAL A 209 21.92 -10.88 1.69
C VAL A 209 21.06 -10.25 2.78
N LEU A 210 21.45 -10.40 4.04
CA LEU A 210 20.81 -9.76 5.18
C LEU A 210 21.73 -8.71 5.78
N LEU A 211 21.27 -7.48 5.87
CA LEU A 211 22.04 -6.38 6.47
C LEU A 211 21.20 -5.73 7.58
N ASN A 212 21.78 -5.56 8.76
CA ASN A 212 21.15 -4.89 9.90
C ASN A 212 19.71 -5.36 10.16
N THR A 213 19.44 -6.66 10.03
CA THR A 213 18.10 -7.23 10.10
C THR A 213 17.91 -7.96 11.43
N LEU A 214 16.79 -7.71 12.11
CA LEU A 214 16.37 -8.43 13.30
C LEU A 214 15.55 -9.67 12.88
N TYR A 215 15.95 -10.85 13.34
CA TYR A 215 15.21 -12.08 13.09
C TYR A 215 14.95 -12.89 14.36
N ASN A 216 13.82 -13.62 14.36
CA ASN A 216 13.39 -14.35 15.53
C ASN A 216 14.24 -15.59 15.79
N ASN A 217 14.59 -15.82 17.05
CA ASN A 217 15.47 -16.91 17.46
C ASN A 217 14.76 -18.27 17.52
N TYR A 218 13.46 -18.31 17.81
CA TYR A 218 12.70 -19.55 18.00
C TYR A 218 12.02 -20.08 16.76
N ASN A 219 11.75 -19.26 15.78
CA ASN A 219 10.89 -19.59 14.64
C ASN A 219 11.68 -20.03 13.40
N HIS A 220 12.71 -20.84 13.59
CA HIS A 220 13.44 -21.50 12.50
C HIS A 220 13.97 -20.56 11.39
N VAL A 221 14.22 -19.29 11.71
CA VAL A 221 14.96 -18.42 10.79
C VAL A 221 16.42 -18.86 10.84
N SER A 222 16.79 -19.75 9.93
CA SER A 222 18.16 -20.21 9.75
C SER A 222 18.70 -19.73 8.41
N LEU A 223 19.99 -19.41 8.38
CA LEU A 223 20.69 -18.95 7.18
C LEU A 223 21.38 -20.14 6.52
N GLY A 224 21.14 -20.34 5.25
CA GLY A 224 21.86 -21.31 4.45
C GLY A 224 23.31 -20.89 4.19
N SER A 225 24.15 -21.85 3.80
CA SER A 225 25.59 -21.64 3.58
C SER A 225 25.94 -20.60 2.51
N SER A 226 25.02 -20.33 1.60
CA SER A 226 25.15 -19.33 0.53
C SER A 226 24.58 -17.95 0.89
N SER A 227 24.04 -17.78 2.09
CA SER A 227 23.55 -16.49 2.57
C SER A 227 24.65 -15.69 3.25
N VAL A 228 24.61 -14.37 3.07
CA VAL A 228 25.51 -13.42 3.75
C VAL A 228 24.70 -12.64 4.78
N SER A 229 25.20 -12.59 6.01
CA SER A 229 24.60 -11.75 7.05
C SER A 229 25.65 -10.83 7.65
N GLN A 230 25.33 -9.55 7.75
CA GLN A 230 26.20 -8.53 8.33
C GLN A 230 25.41 -7.66 9.30
N ASN A 231 25.94 -7.47 10.51
CA ASN A 231 25.33 -6.68 11.59
C ASN A 231 23.90 -7.07 11.89
N CYS A 232 23.53 -8.35 11.75
CA CYS A 232 22.19 -8.82 12.03
C CYS A 232 22.00 -9.13 13.51
N TYR A 233 20.79 -8.95 13.97
CA TYR A 233 20.39 -9.14 15.36
C TYR A 233 19.51 -10.39 15.48
N ARG A 234 19.67 -11.12 16.56
CA ARG A 234 18.88 -12.31 16.86
C ARG A 234 18.29 -12.21 18.24
N ASN A 235 16.98 -12.22 18.34
CA ASN A 235 16.29 -12.12 19.63
C ASN A 235 14.95 -12.84 19.60
N ASN A 236 14.36 -13.00 20.78
CA ASN A 236 13.01 -13.54 20.94
C ASN A 236 12.03 -12.39 20.96
N PHE A 237 11.15 -12.34 19.99
CA PHE A 237 10.06 -11.39 19.87
C PHE A 237 8.85 -12.07 19.23
N SER A 238 7.73 -11.42 19.22
CA SER A 238 6.55 -11.83 18.45
C SER A 238 6.20 -10.78 17.40
N LEU A 239 5.68 -11.24 16.28
CA LEU A 239 5.05 -10.42 15.27
C LEU A 239 3.60 -10.91 15.15
N SER A 240 2.64 -9.98 15.21
CA SER A 240 1.23 -10.34 15.05
C SER A 240 0.91 -10.66 13.58
N SER A 241 -0.25 -11.21 13.30
CA SER A 241 -0.76 -11.39 11.92
C SER A 241 -0.97 -10.05 11.18
N THR A 242 -0.96 -8.93 11.89
CA THR A 242 -0.95 -7.57 11.33
C THR A 242 0.44 -7.00 11.20
N CYS A 243 1.47 -7.83 11.36
CA CYS A 243 2.89 -7.48 11.28
C CYS A 243 3.33 -6.40 12.28
N GLU A 244 2.65 -6.29 13.43
CA GLU A 244 3.07 -5.46 14.55
C GLU A 244 4.08 -6.22 15.42
N CYS A 245 5.26 -5.64 15.60
CA CYS A 245 6.30 -6.21 16.47
C CYS A 245 5.96 -5.98 17.95
N SER A 246 6.23 -6.99 18.79
CA SER A 246 6.09 -6.85 20.25
C SER A 246 7.10 -5.86 20.86
N MET A 247 8.19 -5.56 20.15
CA MET A 247 9.13 -4.50 20.48
C MET A 247 8.73 -3.23 19.72
N ASN A 248 8.33 -2.19 20.44
CA ASN A 248 8.07 -0.88 19.85
C ASN A 248 9.39 -0.17 19.48
N ALA A 249 9.31 0.95 18.77
CA ALA A 249 10.48 1.70 18.32
C ALA A 249 11.44 2.08 19.46
N SER A 250 10.95 2.47 20.64
CA SER A 250 11.81 2.81 21.78
C SER A 250 12.54 1.57 22.34
N THR A 251 11.91 0.41 22.35
CA THR A 251 12.53 -0.85 22.77
C THR A 251 13.59 -1.31 21.74
N LEU A 252 13.29 -1.19 20.47
CA LEU A 252 14.28 -1.48 19.42
C LEU A 252 15.49 -0.56 19.53
N GLN A 253 15.27 0.74 19.75
CA GLN A 253 16.32 1.74 19.95
C GLN A 253 17.18 1.45 21.17
N SER A 254 16.58 1.14 22.33
CA SER A 254 17.31 0.86 23.57
C SER A 254 18.12 -0.42 23.51
N ASN A 255 17.71 -1.40 22.70
CA ASN A 255 18.45 -2.63 22.46
C ASN A 255 19.54 -2.48 21.37
N GLY A 256 19.64 -1.31 20.74
CA GLY A 256 20.61 -1.04 19.69
C GLY A 256 20.29 -1.75 18.36
N TYR A 257 19.03 -2.12 18.12
CA TYR A 257 18.61 -2.73 16.84
C TYR A 257 18.39 -1.63 15.81
N LEU A 258 19.49 -1.17 15.23
CA LEU A 258 19.53 -0.02 14.34
C LEU A 258 19.87 -0.46 12.91
N GLY A 259 19.27 0.26 11.97
CA GLY A 259 19.57 0.16 10.55
C GLY A 259 20.88 0.84 10.17
N THR A 260 21.21 0.75 8.89
CA THR A 260 22.41 1.40 8.30
C THR A 260 22.31 2.93 8.35
N ASP A 261 21.10 3.45 8.46
CA ASP A 261 20.74 4.88 8.55
C ASP A 261 20.72 5.40 10.00
N GLY A 262 20.96 4.53 10.99
CA GLY A 262 20.93 4.87 12.41
C GLY A 262 19.51 4.93 13.00
N THR A 263 18.47 4.69 12.21
CA THR A 263 17.09 4.54 12.70
C THR A 263 16.84 3.10 13.17
N VAL A 264 15.71 2.83 13.85
CA VAL A 264 15.37 1.46 14.26
C VAL A 264 15.08 0.57 13.04
N VAL A 265 15.30 -0.75 13.19
CA VAL A 265 14.93 -1.70 12.14
C VAL A 265 13.40 -1.87 12.02
N GLY A 266 12.93 -2.30 10.86
CA GLY A 266 11.52 -2.53 10.58
C GLY A 266 10.77 -1.28 10.14
N ILE A 267 9.45 -1.36 10.14
CA ILE A 267 8.54 -0.36 9.58
C ILE A 267 8.57 1.02 10.26
N ASP A 268 9.10 1.09 11.49
CA ASP A 268 9.24 2.34 12.24
C ASP A 268 10.54 3.09 11.91
N GLY A 269 11.42 2.48 11.10
CA GLY A 269 12.70 3.04 10.69
C GLY A 269 12.66 3.77 9.36
N GLY A 270 13.83 4.36 9.01
CA GLY A 270 14.01 5.15 7.80
C GLY A 270 13.41 6.55 7.87
N ASP A 271 13.62 7.32 6.80
CA ASP A 271 13.16 8.71 6.73
C ASP A 271 11.63 8.83 6.63
N THR A 272 10.97 7.79 6.18
CA THR A 272 9.51 7.76 5.95
C THR A 272 8.88 6.50 6.55
N PRO A 273 8.68 6.44 7.88
CA PRO A 273 8.07 5.29 8.54
C PRO A 273 6.72 4.88 7.94
N PHE A 274 6.32 3.64 8.19
CA PHE A 274 5.07 3.10 7.70
C PHE A 274 3.86 3.94 8.10
N THR A 275 3.03 4.25 7.13
CA THR A 275 1.70 4.82 7.34
C THR A 275 0.81 4.55 6.14
N LEU A 276 -0.44 4.20 6.38
CA LEU A 276 -1.49 4.12 5.36
C LEU A 276 -2.27 5.43 5.24
N VAL A 277 -1.95 6.42 6.08
CA VAL A 277 -2.59 7.74 6.00
C VAL A 277 -2.20 8.39 4.68
N PRO A 278 -3.18 8.83 3.87
CA PRO A 278 -2.91 9.53 2.63
C PRO A 278 -2.06 10.78 2.84
N SER A 279 -1.21 11.09 1.86
CA SER A 279 -0.57 12.40 1.78
C SER A 279 -1.55 13.40 1.19
N VAL A 280 -2.56 13.77 1.96
CA VAL A 280 -3.57 14.76 1.55
C VAL A 280 -3.29 16.10 2.21
N PRO A 281 -3.55 17.22 1.53
CA PRO A 281 -3.47 18.53 2.15
C PRO A 281 -4.34 18.58 3.40
N LYS A 282 -3.81 19.08 4.50
CA LYS A 282 -4.55 19.25 5.74
C LYS A 282 -5.25 20.60 5.72
N VAL A 283 -6.57 20.59 5.92
CA VAL A 283 -7.32 21.83 6.17
C VAL A 283 -6.89 22.38 7.53
N THR A 284 -6.24 23.53 7.51
CA THR A 284 -5.73 24.20 8.72
C THR A 284 -6.70 25.23 9.27
N SER A 285 -7.54 25.81 8.41
CA SER A 285 -8.63 26.68 8.82
C SER A 285 -9.76 26.64 7.80
N SER A 286 -10.99 26.89 8.26
CA SER A 286 -12.15 27.08 7.44
C SER A 286 -12.91 28.34 7.91
N ASP A 287 -13.32 29.17 6.97
CA ASP A 287 -14.22 30.30 7.21
C ASP A 287 -15.49 30.10 6.39
N LEU A 288 -16.64 30.20 7.06
CA LEU A 288 -17.96 30.00 6.48
C LEU A 288 -18.75 31.30 6.65
N GLN A 289 -19.07 31.99 5.57
CA GLN A 289 -19.83 33.22 5.56
C GLN A 289 -21.12 33.03 4.76
N LEU A 290 -22.24 33.23 5.40
CA LEU A 290 -23.56 33.21 4.76
C LEU A 290 -23.93 34.62 4.32
N ASP A 291 -24.03 34.86 3.00
CA ASP A 291 -24.62 36.05 2.43
C ASP A 291 -26.15 35.87 2.36
N ASN A 292 -26.84 36.44 3.34
CA ASN A 292 -28.30 36.30 3.45
C ASN A 292 -29.08 37.05 2.34
N GLU A 293 -28.46 38.06 1.73
CA GLU A 293 -29.08 38.85 0.65
C GLU A 293 -29.02 38.05 -0.65
N LYS A 294 -27.89 37.44 -0.95
CA LYS A 294 -27.70 36.61 -2.15
C LYS A 294 -28.12 35.17 -1.97
N LYS A 295 -28.35 34.72 -0.72
CA LYS A 295 -28.57 33.31 -0.36
C LYS A 295 -27.40 32.40 -0.76
N GLU A 296 -26.21 32.91 -0.65
CA GLU A 296 -24.97 32.23 -1.00
C GLU A 296 -24.16 31.88 0.26
N LEU A 297 -23.55 30.69 0.26
CA LEU A 297 -22.61 30.27 1.28
C LEU A 297 -21.19 30.39 0.72
N ASN A 298 -20.41 31.35 1.23
CA ASN A 298 -19.00 31.46 0.91
C ASN A 298 -18.18 30.56 1.84
N VAL A 299 -17.38 29.68 1.25
CA VAL A 299 -16.52 28.74 1.99
C VAL A 299 -15.07 29.04 1.61
N THR A 300 -14.27 29.47 2.58
CA THR A 300 -12.83 29.63 2.41
C THR A 300 -12.09 28.55 3.20
N LEU A 301 -11.25 27.77 2.53
CA LEU A 301 -10.43 26.74 3.16
C LEU A 301 -8.95 27.11 3.02
N THR A 302 -8.23 27.10 4.13
CA THR A 302 -6.76 27.16 4.12
C THR A 302 -6.22 25.75 4.26
N VAL A 303 -5.36 25.33 3.33
CA VAL A 303 -4.76 24.00 3.32
C VAL A 303 -3.25 24.11 3.40
N SER A 304 -2.61 23.21 4.14
CA SER A 304 -1.15 23.04 4.12
C SER A 304 -0.81 21.71 3.47
N PRO A 305 0.23 21.62 2.64
CA PRO A 305 0.78 20.35 2.21
C PRO A 305 1.32 19.57 3.42
N GLN A 306 1.21 18.24 3.39
CA GLN A 306 1.90 17.34 4.34
C GLN A 306 3.18 16.81 3.72
#